data_dd3549263984fd186585da0059240ac6
#
_entry.id   dd3549263984fd186585da0059240ac6
#
_cell.length_a   1.000
_cell.length_b   1.000
_cell.length_c   1.000
_cell.angle_alpha   90.00
_cell.angle_beta   90.00
_cell.angle_gamma   90.00
#
_symmetry.space_group_name_H-M   'P 1'
#
loop_
_entity.id
_entity.type
_entity.pdbx_description
1 polymer ?
#
loop_
_entity_poly.entity_id
_entity_poly.type
_entity_poly.pdbx_seq_one_letter_code
_entity_poly.pdbx_strand_id
1 'polypeptide(L)'
;EADERARIRGLIINKFRGDVEILRPGLAMLEEKTQLPVLGVVPYLRVEIEDEDSLSDRLDTKAAVKPLDIAILRLPHVSNFTDFIPLEQHPLLGVRYVQRTRQLGAPDLVILPGTKNTMDDLRWLRESGLEAAVLRLSAAGTPVLGVCGGYQMLGEQLCDPAGEESGTPCTLRGLGLLPTTTVFGTEKHLTQTAACVTT
;
A
#
# COMPACT_ATOMS: atom_id res chain seq x y z
N GLU A 1 9.95 21.08 -22.47
CA GLU A 1 9.66 21.84 -23.72
C GLU A 1 9.30 23.30 -23.37
N ALA A 2 9.38 24.25 -24.34
CA ALA A 2 9.15 25.68 -24.08
C ALA A 2 7.73 25.97 -23.56
N ASP A 3 6.74 25.27 -24.08
CA ASP A 3 5.34 25.39 -23.70
C ASP A 3 5.05 24.89 -22.26
N GLU A 4 5.76 23.88 -21.80
CA GLU A 4 5.64 23.39 -20.43
C GLU A 4 6.23 24.37 -19.43
N ARG A 5 7.40 24.92 -19.77
CA ARG A 5 8.05 25.94 -18.95
C ARG A 5 7.19 27.19 -18.78
N ALA A 6 6.46 27.60 -19.81
CA ALA A 6 5.55 28.75 -19.76
C ALA A 6 4.35 28.54 -18.80
N ARG A 7 4.05 27.31 -18.42
CA ARG A 7 2.96 26.97 -17.48
C ARG A 7 3.38 27.07 -16.01
N ILE A 8 4.69 27.03 -15.73
CA ILE A 8 5.20 27.14 -14.36
C ILE A 8 5.08 28.61 -13.93
N ARG A 9 4.37 28.86 -12.82
CA ARG A 9 4.07 30.20 -12.32
C ARG A 9 4.83 30.60 -11.08
N GLY A 10 5.47 29.65 -10.42
CA GLY A 10 6.25 29.90 -9.22
C GLY A 10 6.81 28.61 -8.62
N LEU A 11 7.63 28.75 -7.60
CA LEU A 11 8.31 27.68 -6.90
C LEU A 11 7.87 27.63 -5.45
N ILE A 12 7.75 26.42 -4.88
CA ILE A 12 7.54 26.22 -3.45
C ILE A 12 8.65 25.30 -2.96
N ILE A 13 9.36 25.72 -1.90
CA ILE A 13 10.31 24.84 -1.22
C ILE A 13 9.52 24.01 -0.21
N ASN A 14 9.48 22.70 -0.41
CA ASN A 14 8.72 21.80 0.46
C ASN A 14 9.65 20.99 1.39
N LYS A 15 9.11 20.55 2.54
CA LYS A 15 9.80 19.72 3.55
C LYS A 15 11.13 20.34 4.03
N PHE A 16 11.19 21.66 4.13
CA PHE A 16 12.41 22.36 4.55
C PHE A 16 12.75 22.06 6.01
N ARG A 17 14.01 21.71 6.24
CA ARG A 17 14.55 21.45 7.59
C ARG A 17 15.63 22.47 7.88
N GLY A 18 15.39 23.36 8.84
CA GLY A 18 16.33 24.39 9.26
C GLY A 18 15.67 25.75 9.46
N ASP A 19 16.50 26.78 9.58
CA ASP A 19 16.05 28.16 9.72
C ASP A 19 15.83 28.79 8.34
N VAL A 20 14.62 29.30 8.10
CA VAL A 20 14.23 29.93 6.83
C VAL A 20 15.06 31.21 6.59
N GLU A 21 15.52 31.90 7.63
CA GLU A 21 16.34 33.12 7.47
C GLU A 21 17.70 32.78 6.83
N ILE A 22 18.27 31.62 7.15
CA ILE A 22 19.52 31.16 6.52
C ILE A 22 19.30 30.80 5.05
N LEU A 23 18.06 30.38 4.70
CA LEU A 23 17.73 30.02 3.31
C LEU A 23 17.48 31.25 2.40
N ARG A 24 17.15 32.43 2.96
CA ARG A 24 16.78 33.61 2.17
C ARG A 24 17.71 33.97 1.01
N PRO A 25 19.05 33.96 1.16
CA PRO A 25 19.93 34.24 0.03
C PRO A 25 19.79 33.18 -1.08
N GLY A 26 19.54 31.91 -0.71
CA GLY A 26 19.31 30.82 -1.68
C GLY A 26 18.00 30.98 -2.44
N LEU A 27 16.94 31.51 -1.78
CA LEU A 27 15.67 31.80 -2.45
C LEU A 27 15.84 32.91 -3.50
N ALA A 28 16.51 34.00 -3.15
CA ALA A 28 16.80 35.09 -4.09
C ALA A 28 17.61 34.60 -5.33
N MET A 29 18.60 33.73 -5.10
CA MET A 29 19.36 33.13 -6.18
C MET A 29 18.50 32.21 -7.07
N LEU A 30 17.54 31.48 -6.51
CA LEU A 30 16.59 30.65 -7.27
C LEU A 30 15.70 31.53 -8.16
N GLU A 31 15.14 32.60 -7.62
CA GLU A 31 14.32 33.55 -8.37
C GLU A 31 15.10 34.20 -9.51
N GLU A 32 16.34 34.64 -9.24
CA GLU A 32 17.23 35.19 -10.27
C GLU A 32 17.52 34.20 -11.40
N LYS A 33 17.86 32.94 -11.05
CA LYS A 33 18.21 31.92 -12.06
C LYS A 33 17.01 31.39 -12.84
N THR A 34 15.87 31.26 -12.20
CA THR A 34 14.68 30.65 -12.82
C THR A 34 13.76 31.67 -13.46
N GLN A 35 13.86 32.93 -13.08
CA GLN A 35 12.92 34.01 -13.42
C GLN A 35 11.48 33.68 -12.99
N LEU A 36 11.34 32.91 -11.90
CA LEU A 36 10.08 32.50 -11.30
C LEU A 36 10.07 32.90 -9.82
N PRO A 37 8.95 33.41 -9.30
CA PRO A 37 8.86 33.77 -7.88
C PRO A 37 8.88 32.53 -6.99
N VAL A 38 9.52 32.62 -5.83
CA VAL A 38 9.35 31.64 -4.76
C VAL A 38 8.13 32.03 -3.94
N LEU A 39 7.05 31.27 -4.08
CA LEU A 39 5.75 31.54 -3.47
C LEU A 39 5.73 31.24 -1.96
N GLY A 40 6.65 30.40 -1.49
CA GLY A 40 6.74 30.07 -0.07
C GLY A 40 7.73 28.96 0.24
N VAL A 41 8.00 28.83 1.54
CA VAL A 41 8.78 27.73 2.12
C VAL A 41 7.89 27.01 3.13
N VAL A 42 7.62 25.75 2.87
CA VAL A 42 6.86 24.87 3.77
C VAL A 42 7.86 24.12 4.67
N PRO A 43 7.86 24.36 5.97
CA PRO A 43 8.74 23.65 6.88
C PRO A 43 8.39 22.15 6.91
N TYR A 44 9.32 21.32 7.37
CA TYR A 44 9.03 19.93 7.64
C TYR A 44 8.05 19.84 8.82
N LEU A 45 6.84 19.47 8.51
CA LEU A 45 5.77 19.26 9.49
C LEU A 45 5.58 17.75 9.66
N ARG A 46 5.46 17.30 10.91
CA ARG A 46 4.95 15.95 11.20
C ARG A 46 3.43 16.03 11.15
N VAL A 47 2.89 15.89 9.97
CA VAL A 47 1.44 15.81 9.74
C VAL A 47 1.11 14.40 9.30
N GLU A 48 0.02 13.86 9.79
CA GLU A 48 -0.54 12.60 9.34
C GLU A 48 -1.26 12.85 8.01
N ILE A 49 -0.48 13.00 6.94
CA ILE A 49 -0.99 13.06 5.57
C ILE A 49 -0.94 11.64 5.03
N GLU A 50 -1.95 11.25 4.28
CA GLU A 50 -1.95 10.00 3.54
C GLU A 50 -0.73 9.94 2.62
N ASP A 51 0.08 8.90 2.80
CA ASP A 51 1.24 8.65 1.94
C ASP A 51 0.77 7.95 0.66
N GLU A 52 1.01 8.52 -0.50
CA GLU A 52 0.69 7.89 -1.79
C GLU A 52 1.67 6.78 -2.17
N ASP A 53 2.81 6.67 -1.47
CA ASP A 53 3.91 5.79 -1.86
C ASP A 53 4.07 4.59 -0.93
N SER A 54 4.24 3.40 -1.54
CA SER A 54 4.55 2.14 -0.84
C SER A 54 5.90 2.13 -0.10
N LEU A 55 6.68 3.21 -0.21
CA LEU A 55 7.99 3.42 0.42
C LEU A 55 7.92 4.21 1.73
N SER A 56 6.75 4.32 2.35
CA SER A 56 6.60 5.06 3.61
C SER A 56 7.44 4.45 4.74
N ASP A 57 8.13 5.31 5.48
CA ASP A 57 8.87 4.96 6.71
C ASP A 57 7.97 4.33 7.79
N ARG A 58 6.65 4.51 7.68
CA ARG A 58 5.65 3.92 8.58
C ARG A 58 5.66 2.39 8.52
N LEU A 59 5.92 1.83 7.33
CA LEU A 59 5.95 0.38 7.12
C LEU A 59 7.13 -0.31 7.83
N ASP A 60 8.13 0.44 8.27
CA ASP A 60 9.30 -0.07 8.99
C ASP A 60 9.19 0.13 10.52
N THR A 61 8.11 0.75 11.00
CA THR A 61 7.90 1.02 12.42
C THR A 61 7.59 -0.30 13.17
N LYS A 62 8.31 -0.54 14.27
CA LYS A 62 7.99 -1.65 15.17
C LYS A 62 6.66 -1.37 15.87
N ALA A 63 5.73 -2.31 15.80
CA ALA A 63 4.47 -2.20 16.53
C ALA A 63 4.73 -2.10 18.04
N ALA A 64 3.98 -1.22 18.69
CA ALA A 64 3.88 -1.26 20.14
C ALA A 64 3.17 -2.55 20.56
N VAL A 65 3.61 -3.16 21.67
CA VAL A 65 2.92 -4.33 22.25
C VAL A 65 1.55 -3.86 22.75
N LYS A 66 0.50 -4.33 22.10
CA LYS A 66 -0.89 -4.04 22.43
C LYS A 66 -1.68 -5.35 22.57
N PRO A 67 -2.90 -5.30 23.12
CA PRO A 67 -3.70 -6.51 23.40
C PRO A 67 -3.98 -7.40 22.19
N LEU A 68 -4.19 -6.83 21.01
CA LEU A 68 -4.43 -7.55 19.76
C LEU A 68 -3.32 -7.25 18.76
N ASP A 69 -2.75 -8.29 18.18
CA ASP A 69 -1.65 -8.23 17.19
C ASP A 69 -2.20 -8.44 15.78
N ILE A 70 -2.05 -7.43 14.93
CA ILE A 70 -2.47 -7.46 13.54
C ILE A 70 -1.25 -7.46 12.63
N ALA A 71 -1.08 -8.52 11.86
CA ALA A 71 -0.03 -8.64 10.86
C ALA A 71 -0.56 -8.31 9.47
N ILE A 72 -0.09 -7.20 8.90
CA ILE A 72 -0.38 -6.80 7.52
C ILE A 72 0.79 -7.23 6.63
N LEU A 73 0.51 -7.98 5.57
CA LEU A 73 1.55 -8.39 4.65
C LEU A 73 2.00 -7.21 3.79
N ARG A 74 3.27 -6.86 3.88
CA ARG A 74 3.87 -5.80 3.06
C ARG A 74 4.26 -6.40 1.71
N LEU A 75 3.31 -6.38 0.77
CA LEU A 75 3.51 -6.82 -0.60
C LEU A 75 4.43 -5.85 -1.35
N PRO A 76 5.20 -6.30 -2.37
CA PRO A 76 6.06 -5.43 -3.17
C PRO A 76 5.34 -4.26 -3.84
N HIS A 77 4.11 -4.51 -4.33
CA HIS A 77 3.29 -3.49 -4.99
C HIS A 77 2.09 -3.07 -4.14
N VAL A 78 2.22 -3.11 -2.80
CA VAL A 78 1.15 -2.70 -1.89
C VAL A 78 0.60 -1.33 -2.27
N SER A 79 -0.73 -1.20 -2.25
CA SER A 79 -1.43 0.05 -2.52
C SER A 79 -2.38 0.39 -1.37
N ASN A 80 -2.70 1.69 -1.22
CA ASN A 80 -3.65 2.19 -0.24
C ASN A 80 -3.36 1.68 1.19
N PHE A 81 -2.09 1.57 1.56
CA PHE A 81 -1.71 1.14 2.92
C PHE A 81 -2.19 2.13 3.99
N THR A 82 -2.54 3.34 3.60
CA THR A 82 -3.17 4.36 4.45
C THR A 82 -4.56 3.95 4.94
N ASP A 83 -5.22 3.00 4.29
CA ASP A 83 -6.49 2.41 4.73
C ASP A 83 -6.37 1.76 6.12
N PHE A 84 -5.16 1.42 6.54
CA PHE A 84 -4.89 0.79 7.85
C PHE A 84 -4.56 1.79 8.96
N ILE A 85 -4.47 3.10 8.66
CA ILE A 85 -4.23 4.17 9.66
C ILE A 85 -5.22 4.09 10.84
N PRO A 86 -6.53 3.89 10.62
CA PRO A 86 -7.47 3.77 11.74
C PRO A 86 -7.16 2.59 12.68
N LEU A 87 -6.62 1.49 12.14
CA LEU A 87 -6.18 0.35 12.94
C LEU A 87 -4.93 0.68 13.76
N GLU A 88 -3.96 1.36 13.15
CA GLU A 88 -2.71 1.78 13.80
C GLU A 88 -2.96 2.75 14.97
N GLN A 89 -3.92 3.66 14.79
CA GLN A 89 -4.31 4.65 15.79
C GLN A 89 -5.16 4.07 16.92
N HIS A 90 -5.73 2.88 16.73
CA HIS A 90 -6.58 2.27 17.74
C HIS A 90 -5.77 1.85 18.99
N PRO A 91 -6.24 2.19 20.21
CA PRO A 91 -5.46 1.96 21.43
C PRO A 91 -5.19 0.50 21.76
N LEU A 92 -6.04 -0.43 21.32
CA LEU A 92 -5.92 -1.86 21.59
C LEU A 92 -5.24 -2.68 20.49
N LEU A 93 -5.01 -2.10 19.29
CA LEU A 93 -4.50 -2.82 18.14
C LEU A 93 -3.01 -2.52 17.90
N GLY A 94 -2.17 -3.55 17.99
CA GLY A 94 -0.77 -3.52 17.58
C GLY A 94 -0.65 -3.91 16.10
N VAL A 95 -0.50 -2.93 15.21
CA VAL A 95 -0.37 -3.18 13.77
C VAL A 95 1.10 -3.25 13.39
N ARG A 96 1.46 -4.26 12.62
CA ARG A 96 2.82 -4.43 12.08
C ARG A 96 2.80 -4.92 10.66
N TYR A 97 3.76 -4.45 9.89
CA TYR A 97 3.94 -4.84 8.49
C TYR A 97 4.98 -5.96 8.37
N VAL A 98 4.63 -7.01 7.65
CA VAL A 98 5.40 -8.26 7.58
C VAL A 98 5.85 -8.56 6.15
N GLN A 99 7.15 -8.73 5.95
CA GLN A 99 7.74 -9.12 4.65
C GLN A 99 8.41 -10.50 4.68
N ARG A 100 8.60 -11.08 5.87
CA ARG A 100 9.33 -12.35 6.04
C ARG A 100 8.57 -13.26 6.99
N THR A 101 8.61 -14.56 6.72
CA THR A 101 7.93 -15.57 7.54
C THR A 101 8.27 -15.47 9.03
N ARG A 102 9.56 -15.20 9.36
CA ARG A 102 10.00 -15.03 10.77
C ARG A 102 9.36 -13.84 11.50
N GLN A 103 8.83 -12.86 10.76
CA GLN A 103 8.16 -11.71 11.33
C GLN A 103 6.67 -11.98 11.58
N LEU A 104 6.10 -13.01 10.94
CA LEU A 104 4.66 -13.26 11.00
C LEU A 104 4.20 -13.68 12.42
N GLY A 105 4.97 -14.52 13.09
CA GLY A 105 4.65 -14.98 14.46
C GLY A 105 3.28 -15.67 14.55
N ALA A 106 2.54 -15.32 15.60
CA ALA A 106 1.18 -15.81 15.87
C ALA A 106 0.23 -14.60 16.11
N PRO A 107 -0.15 -13.88 15.06
CA PRO A 107 -1.04 -12.73 15.16
C PRO A 107 -2.49 -13.15 15.43
N ASP A 108 -3.28 -12.22 15.98
CA ASP A 108 -4.73 -12.39 16.14
C ASP A 108 -5.49 -12.21 14.81
N LEU A 109 -4.88 -11.48 13.84
CA LEU A 109 -5.43 -11.26 12.50
C LEU A 109 -4.29 -11.11 11.49
N VAL A 110 -4.42 -11.75 10.32
CA VAL A 110 -3.57 -11.50 9.16
C VAL A 110 -4.35 -10.71 8.11
N ILE A 111 -3.75 -9.67 7.55
CA ILE A 111 -4.34 -8.88 6.47
C ILE A 111 -3.47 -8.98 5.21
N LEU A 112 -4.10 -9.40 4.10
CA LEU A 112 -3.56 -9.24 2.76
C LEU A 112 -4.10 -7.92 2.18
N PRO A 113 -3.26 -6.90 2.01
CA PRO A 113 -3.69 -5.57 1.57
C PRO A 113 -3.99 -5.55 0.06
N GLY A 114 -4.48 -4.40 -0.40
CA GLY A 114 -4.58 -4.09 -1.82
C GLY A 114 -3.20 -3.98 -2.48
N THR A 115 -3.15 -4.26 -3.75
CA THR A 115 -1.92 -4.21 -4.55
C THR A 115 -2.18 -3.67 -5.95
N LYS A 116 -1.15 -3.10 -6.57
CA LYS A 116 -1.17 -2.63 -7.97
C LYS A 116 -0.84 -3.74 -8.97
N ASN A 117 -0.37 -4.90 -8.52
CA ASN A 117 -0.10 -6.07 -9.37
C ASN A 117 -0.36 -7.35 -8.56
N THR A 118 -1.58 -7.85 -8.69
CA THR A 118 -2.06 -9.02 -7.91
C THR A 118 -1.33 -10.30 -8.28
N MET A 119 -1.02 -10.48 -9.56
CA MET A 119 -0.38 -11.73 -10.05
C MET A 119 1.06 -11.83 -9.56
N ASP A 120 1.85 -10.77 -9.67
CA ASP A 120 3.26 -10.79 -9.25
C ASP A 120 3.39 -10.84 -7.73
N ASP A 121 2.52 -10.15 -7.01
CA ASP A 121 2.53 -10.19 -5.55
C ASP A 121 2.10 -11.55 -5.01
N LEU A 122 1.20 -12.27 -5.70
CA LEU A 122 0.88 -13.65 -5.36
C LEU A 122 2.07 -14.60 -5.60
N ARG A 123 2.83 -14.42 -6.69
CA ARG A 123 4.08 -15.18 -6.92
C ARG A 123 5.10 -14.92 -5.82
N TRP A 124 5.31 -13.63 -5.51
CA TRP A 124 6.20 -13.23 -4.43
C TRP A 124 5.78 -13.81 -3.06
N LEU A 125 4.48 -13.84 -2.77
CA LEU A 125 3.94 -14.40 -1.54
C LEU A 125 4.30 -15.90 -1.41
N ARG A 126 4.29 -16.64 -2.53
CA ARG A 126 4.73 -18.04 -2.63
C ARG A 126 6.23 -18.21 -2.41
N GLU A 127 6.99 -17.45 -3.17
CA GLU A 127 8.47 -17.52 -3.17
C GLU A 127 9.06 -17.14 -1.82
N SER A 128 8.46 -16.15 -1.14
CA SER A 128 8.86 -15.75 0.20
C SER A 128 8.49 -16.75 1.31
N GLY A 129 7.66 -17.75 1.00
CA GLY A 129 7.12 -18.72 1.96
C GLY A 129 6.00 -18.17 2.85
N LEU A 130 5.58 -16.93 2.67
CA LEU A 130 4.50 -16.31 3.45
C LEU A 130 3.15 -16.96 3.15
N GLU A 131 2.87 -17.38 1.91
CA GLU A 131 1.64 -18.13 1.57
C GLU A 131 1.48 -19.34 2.49
N ALA A 132 2.49 -20.20 2.57
CA ALA A 132 2.44 -21.39 3.42
C ALA A 132 2.30 -21.06 4.90
N ALA A 133 2.90 -19.94 5.36
CA ALA A 133 2.78 -19.50 6.74
C ALA A 133 1.36 -18.98 7.05
N VAL A 134 0.76 -18.20 6.15
CA VAL A 134 -0.62 -17.73 6.27
C VAL A 134 -1.62 -18.89 6.27
N LEU A 135 -1.45 -19.85 5.37
CA LEU A 135 -2.32 -21.03 5.31
C LEU A 135 -2.24 -21.86 6.60
N ARG A 136 -1.07 -22.01 7.21
CA ARG A 136 -0.92 -22.68 8.53
C ARG A 136 -1.65 -21.92 9.63
N LEU A 137 -1.53 -20.58 9.67
CA LEU A 137 -2.23 -19.75 10.65
C LEU A 137 -3.76 -19.85 10.48
N SER A 138 -4.23 -19.77 9.23
CA SER A 138 -5.66 -19.93 8.91
C SER A 138 -6.18 -21.29 9.35
N ALA A 139 -5.44 -22.37 9.06
CA ALA A 139 -5.79 -23.72 9.50
C ALA A 139 -5.77 -23.89 11.03
N ALA A 140 -4.99 -23.09 11.74
CA ALA A 140 -4.96 -23.01 13.21
C ALA A 140 -6.07 -22.13 13.80
N GLY A 141 -6.90 -21.48 12.96
CA GLY A 141 -8.03 -20.65 13.36
C GLY A 141 -7.75 -19.15 13.37
N THR A 142 -6.56 -18.69 12.99
CA THR A 142 -6.29 -17.25 12.84
C THR A 142 -7.10 -16.69 11.68
N PRO A 143 -7.93 -15.65 11.88
CA PRO A 143 -8.65 -14.98 10.80
C PRO A 143 -7.70 -14.37 9.76
N VAL A 144 -8.12 -14.44 8.48
CA VAL A 144 -7.39 -13.84 7.36
C VAL A 144 -8.34 -12.92 6.59
N LEU A 145 -7.99 -11.64 6.49
CA LEU A 145 -8.74 -10.63 5.76
C LEU A 145 -8.00 -10.26 4.47
N GLY A 146 -8.69 -10.27 3.34
CA GLY A 146 -8.17 -9.75 2.07
C GLY A 146 -8.87 -8.46 1.65
N VAL A 147 -8.10 -7.48 1.19
CA VAL A 147 -8.62 -6.20 0.68
C VAL A 147 -8.25 -6.07 -0.79
N CYS A 148 -9.22 -5.84 -1.68
CA CYS A 148 -9.02 -5.66 -3.12
C CYS A 148 -8.19 -6.81 -3.74
N GLY A 149 -6.95 -6.57 -4.18
CA GLY A 149 -6.03 -7.61 -4.68
C GLY A 149 -5.77 -8.70 -3.66
N GLY A 150 -5.65 -8.36 -2.37
CA GLY A 150 -5.55 -9.34 -1.29
C GLY A 150 -6.78 -10.26 -1.19
N TYR A 151 -7.99 -9.71 -1.37
CA TYR A 151 -9.21 -10.52 -1.45
C TYR A 151 -9.17 -11.49 -2.65
N GLN A 152 -8.73 -11.01 -3.80
CA GLN A 152 -8.59 -11.85 -5.01
C GLN A 152 -7.61 -13.01 -4.77
N MET A 153 -6.48 -12.76 -4.10
CA MET A 153 -5.51 -13.80 -3.74
C MET A 153 -6.06 -14.88 -2.82
N LEU A 154 -7.06 -14.56 -1.96
CA LEU A 154 -7.71 -15.54 -1.09
C LEU A 154 -8.56 -16.56 -1.86
N GLY A 155 -8.93 -16.29 -3.10
CA GLY A 155 -9.72 -17.17 -3.96
C GLY A 155 -9.01 -18.46 -4.36
N GLU A 156 -9.68 -19.27 -5.16
CA GLU A 156 -9.14 -20.51 -5.70
C GLU A 156 -8.23 -20.26 -6.89
N GLN A 157 -8.60 -19.32 -7.78
CA GLN A 157 -7.87 -19.05 -9.01
C GLN A 157 -7.90 -17.56 -9.38
N LEU A 158 -6.80 -17.11 -9.98
CA LEU A 158 -6.65 -15.83 -10.64
C LEU A 158 -6.30 -16.09 -12.11
N CYS A 159 -7.17 -15.69 -13.01
CA CYS A 159 -7.03 -15.92 -14.45
C CYS A 159 -6.79 -14.57 -15.15
N ASP A 160 -5.69 -14.47 -15.88
CA ASP A 160 -5.34 -13.31 -16.70
C ASP A 160 -5.19 -13.75 -18.17
N PRO A 161 -6.31 -13.99 -18.89
CA PRO A 161 -6.29 -14.55 -20.24
C PRO A 161 -5.73 -13.57 -21.29
N ALA A 162 -5.76 -12.29 -21.03
CA ALA A 162 -5.24 -11.26 -21.93
C ALA A 162 -3.83 -10.76 -21.52
N GLY A 163 -3.36 -11.10 -20.32
CA GLY A 163 -2.08 -10.60 -19.80
C GLY A 163 -2.13 -9.15 -19.32
N GLU A 164 -3.32 -8.69 -18.88
CA GLU A 164 -3.53 -7.31 -18.43
C GLU A 164 -2.76 -6.97 -17.16
N GLU A 165 -2.67 -7.92 -16.24
CA GLU A 165 -1.95 -7.78 -14.97
C GLU A 165 -0.49 -8.26 -15.08
N SER A 166 -0.25 -9.39 -15.75
CA SER A 166 1.05 -10.07 -15.76
C SER A 166 1.88 -9.84 -17.02
N GLY A 167 1.36 -9.08 -17.99
CA GLY A 167 2.01 -8.85 -19.29
C GLY A 167 1.95 -10.05 -20.25
N THR A 168 1.55 -11.23 -19.78
CA THR A 168 1.38 -12.44 -20.58
C THR A 168 0.21 -13.27 -20.06
N PRO A 169 -0.57 -13.93 -20.96
CA PRO A 169 -1.67 -14.77 -20.54
C PRO A 169 -1.24 -15.84 -19.54
N CYS A 170 -1.86 -15.86 -18.38
CA CYS A 170 -1.57 -16.87 -17.36
C CYS A 170 -2.72 -17.10 -16.40
N THR A 171 -2.66 -18.22 -15.68
CA THR A 171 -3.56 -18.54 -14.57
C THR A 171 -2.74 -18.98 -13.38
N LEU A 172 -3.01 -18.43 -12.21
CA LEU A 172 -2.40 -18.80 -10.95
C LEU A 172 -3.45 -19.36 -10.00
N ARG A 173 -3.07 -20.37 -9.23
CA ARG A 173 -3.86 -20.84 -8.10
C ARG A 173 -3.78 -19.77 -6.99
N GLY A 174 -4.90 -19.38 -6.41
CA GLY A 174 -4.94 -18.55 -5.21
C GLY A 174 -4.65 -19.35 -3.93
N LEU A 175 -4.89 -18.75 -2.78
CA LEU A 175 -4.71 -19.39 -1.47
C LEU A 175 -5.81 -20.45 -1.19
N GLY A 176 -6.95 -20.40 -1.88
CA GLY A 176 -8.06 -21.34 -1.71
C GLY A 176 -8.80 -21.19 -0.38
N LEU A 177 -8.75 -20.03 0.24
CA LEU A 177 -9.46 -19.71 1.48
C LEU A 177 -10.90 -19.25 1.22
N LEU A 178 -11.18 -18.80 0.00
CA LEU A 178 -12.50 -18.41 -0.46
C LEU A 178 -12.88 -19.18 -1.74
N PRO A 179 -14.15 -19.60 -1.92
CA PRO A 179 -14.59 -20.30 -3.12
C PRO A 179 -14.87 -19.31 -4.26
N THR A 180 -13.86 -18.53 -4.65
CA THR A 180 -13.98 -17.48 -5.67
C THR A 180 -12.89 -17.66 -6.73
N THR A 181 -13.24 -17.29 -7.98
CA THR A 181 -12.28 -17.16 -9.08
C THR A 181 -12.29 -15.72 -9.59
N THR A 182 -11.11 -15.14 -9.73
CA THR A 182 -10.93 -13.83 -10.32
C THR A 182 -10.51 -13.95 -11.78
N VAL A 183 -11.16 -13.23 -12.68
CA VAL A 183 -10.77 -13.12 -14.09
C VAL A 183 -10.48 -11.65 -14.39
N PHE A 184 -9.24 -11.36 -14.80
CA PHE A 184 -8.85 -10.02 -15.26
C PHE A 184 -9.32 -9.85 -16.70
N GLY A 185 -10.12 -8.81 -16.95
CA GLY A 185 -10.69 -8.51 -18.26
C GLY A 185 -10.17 -7.19 -18.81
N THR A 186 -10.20 -7.05 -20.13
CA THR A 186 -9.82 -5.83 -20.86
C THR A 186 -10.85 -4.71 -20.71
N GLU A 187 -12.10 -5.04 -20.37
CA GLU A 187 -13.18 -4.08 -20.22
C GLU A 187 -13.50 -3.83 -18.74
N LYS A 188 -13.62 -2.56 -18.37
CA LYS A 188 -14.03 -2.18 -17.03
C LYS A 188 -15.55 -2.20 -16.92
N HIS A 189 -16.07 -3.12 -16.13
CA HIS A 189 -17.50 -3.18 -15.79
C HIS A 189 -17.78 -2.38 -14.52
N LEU A 190 -18.67 -1.40 -14.61
CA LEU A 190 -19.18 -0.65 -13.47
C LEU A 190 -20.63 -1.04 -13.22
N THR A 191 -20.91 -1.60 -12.05
CA THR A 191 -22.26 -1.99 -11.63
C THR A 191 -22.60 -1.35 -10.30
N GLN A 192 -23.86 -0.96 -10.14
CA GLN A 192 -24.39 -0.53 -8.85
C GLN A 192 -25.15 -1.71 -8.23
N THR A 193 -24.68 -2.18 -7.09
CA THR A 193 -25.26 -3.31 -6.36
C THR A 193 -25.69 -2.91 -4.96
N ALA A 194 -26.82 -3.44 -4.49
CA ALA A 194 -27.21 -3.38 -3.09
C ALA A 194 -26.82 -4.70 -2.40
N ALA A 195 -26.15 -4.61 -1.26
CA ALA A 195 -25.76 -5.76 -0.47
C ALA A 195 -26.25 -5.60 0.97
N CYS A 196 -26.61 -6.71 1.62
CA CYS A 196 -26.95 -6.76 3.03
C CYS A 196 -25.91 -7.62 3.76
N VAL A 197 -25.45 -7.14 4.91
CA VAL A 197 -24.67 -7.97 5.82
C VAL A 197 -25.67 -8.85 6.60
N THR A 198 -25.53 -10.15 6.44
CA THR A 198 -26.26 -11.13 7.29
C THR A 198 -25.41 -11.44 8.49
N THR A 199 -25.91 -11.15 9.69
CA THR A 199 -25.30 -11.52 10.99
C THR A 199 -25.65 -12.96 11.34
#